data_abce7a619cc8d8c2e2f8d6bc0a251d4e
#
_entry.id   abce7a619cc8d8c2e2f8d6bc0a251d4e
#
_cell.length_a   1.000
_cell.length_b   1.000
_cell.length_c   1.000
_cell.angle_alpha   90.00
_cell.angle_beta   90.00
_cell.angle_gamma   90.00
#
_symmetry.space_group_name_H-M   'P 1'
#
loop_
_entity.id
_entity.type
_entity.pdbx_description
1 polymer ?
#
loop_
_entity_poly.entity_id
_entity_poly.type
_entity_poly.pdbx_seq_one_letter_code
_entity_poly.pdbx_strand_id
1 'polypeptide(L)'
;IENGELVHKAGYGLANMELGIPLDGSHVHRMASVSKQFTAMAVHLLAEEGKIDLDEDVRVYLPELLEYEGTVTINSMLGHVSGMADYDQIDGDSTERNPGLNIQSAAGGPFRLGNEDYLSIEEFYDVVKQVPLKRLPNQQYEYSNLAYFLLSMLVEEVSGQSLRRY
;
A
#
# COMPACT_ATOMS: atom_id res chain seq x y z
N ILE A 1 15.04 14.58 18.81
CA ILE A 1 15.60 13.67 19.83
C ILE A 1 17.11 13.80 19.78
N GLU A 2 17.75 13.97 20.92
CA GLU A 2 19.19 14.02 21.08
C GLU A 2 19.60 13.07 22.21
N ASN A 3 20.51 12.13 21.93
CA ASN A 3 20.94 11.08 22.87
C ASN A 3 19.80 10.30 23.52
N GLY A 4 18.72 10.06 22.79
CA GLY A 4 17.53 9.35 23.29
C GLY A 4 16.51 10.22 24.03
N GLU A 5 16.81 11.49 24.27
CA GLU A 5 15.92 12.43 24.95
C GLU A 5 15.17 13.33 23.97
N LEU A 6 13.91 13.64 24.30
CA LEU A 6 13.08 14.56 23.53
C LEU A 6 13.47 16.00 23.84
N VAL A 7 14.32 16.60 23.03
CA VAL A 7 14.84 17.97 23.21
C VAL A 7 13.96 19.07 22.63
N HIS A 8 13.05 18.71 21.71
CA HIS A 8 12.12 19.65 21.10
C HIS A 8 10.78 18.97 20.78
N LYS A 9 9.67 19.60 21.22
CA LYS A 9 8.30 19.22 20.87
C LYS A 9 7.47 20.50 20.74
N ALA A 10 7.09 20.85 19.53
CA ALA A 10 6.29 22.03 19.24
C ALA A 10 5.34 21.79 18.06
N GLY A 11 4.24 22.53 18.04
CA GLY A 11 3.36 22.66 16.89
C GLY A 11 3.42 24.10 16.35
N TYR A 12 3.24 24.25 15.05
CA TYR A 12 3.29 25.53 14.36
C TYR A 12 2.06 25.66 13.46
N GLY A 13 1.35 26.79 13.54
CA GLY A 13 0.14 27.05 12.79
C GLY A 13 -1.12 26.47 13.43
N LEU A 14 -2.13 26.17 12.64
CA LEU A 14 -3.45 25.72 13.08
C LEU A 14 -3.71 24.26 12.67
N ALA A 15 -4.25 23.48 13.61
CA ALA A 15 -4.76 22.12 13.36
C ALA A 15 -6.13 22.17 12.66
N ASN A 16 -6.91 23.21 12.92
CA ASN A 16 -8.19 23.46 12.26
C ASN A 16 -8.34 24.97 12.03
N MET A 17 -8.47 25.36 10.78
CA MET A 17 -8.53 26.78 10.40
C MET A 17 -9.90 27.40 10.73
N GLU A 18 -10.99 26.64 10.51
CA GLU A 18 -12.34 27.12 10.73
C GLU A 18 -12.62 27.36 12.21
N LEU A 19 -12.05 26.54 13.08
CA LEU A 19 -12.24 26.64 14.52
C LEU A 19 -11.09 27.40 15.22
N GLY A 20 -10.05 27.83 14.49
CA GLY A 20 -8.92 28.54 15.05
C GLY A 20 -8.09 27.71 16.05
N ILE A 21 -8.13 26.37 15.96
CA ILE A 21 -7.46 25.48 16.90
C ILE A 21 -5.95 25.47 16.60
N PRO A 22 -5.07 25.86 17.53
CA PRO A 22 -3.63 25.80 17.30
C PRO A 22 -3.14 24.37 17.21
N LEU A 23 -2.14 24.14 16.35
CA LEU A 23 -1.44 22.87 16.27
C LEU A 23 -0.48 22.70 17.45
N ASP A 24 -0.48 21.55 18.07
CA ASP A 24 0.49 21.18 19.10
C ASP A 24 0.96 19.71 18.93
N GLY A 25 1.87 19.26 19.77
CA GLY A 25 2.46 17.93 19.70
C GLY A 25 1.54 16.78 20.15
N SER A 26 0.26 17.03 20.44
CA SER A 26 -0.74 15.99 20.77
C SER A 26 -1.62 15.64 19.56
N HIS A 27 -1.57 16.45 18.50
CA HIS A 27 -2.37 16.20 17.30
C HIS A 27 -1.87 15.01 16.53
N VAL A 28 -2.83 14.22 16.01
CA VAL A 28 -2.56 13.04 15.19
C VAL A 28 -2.67 13.42 13.72
N HIS A 29 -1.67 13.01 12.94
CA HIS A 29 -1.60 13.26 11.51
C HIS A 29 -1.67 11.97 10.71
N ARG A 30 -2.34 12.04 9.56
CA ARG A 30 -2.25 10.97 8.57
C ARG A 30 -0.90 11.09 7.86
N MET A 31 -0.04 10.09 8.06
CA MET A 31 1.34 10.11 7.54
C MET A 31 1.44 9.81 6.04
N ALA A 32 0.36 9.38 5.41
CA ALA A 32 0.31 9.03 3.99
C ALA A 32 1.52 8.13 3.59
N SER A 33 2.22 8.46 2.50
CA SER A 33 3.31 7.63 1.97
C SER A 33 4.58 7.57 2.84
N VAL A 34 4.69 8.39 3.88
CA VAL A 34 5.74 8.21 4.90
C VAL A 34 5.61 6.84 5.58
N SER A 35 4.39 6.27 5.61
CA SER A 35 4.13 4.93 6.15
C SER A 35 4.87 3.82 5.40
N LYS A 36 5.21 4.02 4.13
CA LYS A 36 5.89 3.00 3.31
C LYS A 36 7.23 2.54 3.89
N GLN A 37 7.97 3.42 4.53
CA GLN A 37 9.22 3.06 5.18
C GLN A 37 9.02 2.00 6.28
N PHE A 38 7.90 2.03 7.00
CA PHE A 38 7.59 1.04 8.04
C PHE A 38 7.20 -0.31 7.40
N THR A 39 6.40 -0.29 6.33
CA THR A 39 6.11 -1.51 5.56
C THR A 39 7.39 -2.12 5.00
N ALA A 40 8.27 -1.31 4.40
CA ALA A 40 9.55 -1.78 3.88
C ALA A 40 10.43 -2.37 4.99
N MET A 41 10.50 -1.73 6.16
CA MET A 41 11.24 -2.26 7.31
C MET A 41 10.69 -3.63 7.75
N ALA A 42 9.37 -3.77 7.85
CA ALA A 42 8.73 -5.04 8.23
C ALA A 42 9.07 -6.16 7.23
N VAL A 43 9.03 -5.87 5.92
CA VAL A 43 9.44 -6.81 4.87
C VAL A 43 10.91 -7.21 5.02
N HIS A 44 11.81 -6.25 5.25
CA HIS A 44 13.23 -6.56 5.45
C HIS A 44 13.50 -7.37 6.73
N LEU A 45 12.75 -7.15 7.81
CA LEU A 45 12.84 -7.96 9.02
C LEU A 45 12.44 -9.42 8.74
N LEU A 46 11.35 -9.65 8.00
CA LEU A 46 10.97 -11.00 7.58
C LEU A 46 12.04 -11.68 6.72
N ALA A 47 12.71 -10.92 5.85
CA ALA A 47 13.81 -11.44 5.06
C ALA A 47 15.04 -11.77 5.93
N GLU A 48 15.38 -10.91 6.89
CA GLU A 48 16.47 -11.16 7.85
C GLU A 48 16.20 -12.41 8.72
N GLU A 49 14.93 -12.64 9.07
CA GLU A 49 14.46 -13.84 9.77
C GLU A 49 14.44 -15.10 8.87
N GLY A 50 14.75 -14.98 7.57
CA GLY A 50 14.71 -16.07 6.59
C GLY A 50 13.31 -16.58 6.27
N LYS A 51 12.27 -15.79 6.56
CA LYS A 51 10.87 -16.16 6.29
C LYS A 51 10.44 -15.85 4.87
N ILE A 52 11.10 -14.90 4.22
CA ILE A 52 10.88 -14.54 2.82
C ILE A 52 12.23 -14.36 2.11
N ASP A 53 12.20 -14.57 0.79
CA ASP A 53 13.29 -14.18 -0.11
C ASP A 53 12.85 -12.95 -0.92
N LEU A 54 13.62 -11.87 -0.87
CA LEU A 54 13.29 -10.63 -1.57
C LEU A 54 13.33 -10.76 -3.10
N ASP A 55 14.06 -11.74 -3.62
CA ASP A 55 14.16 -12.02 -5.05
C ASP A 55 13.14 -13.07 -5.54
N GLU A 56 12.37 -13.64 -4.62
CA GLU A 56 11.30 -14.58 -4.95
C GLU A 56 10.07 -13.85 -5.52
N ASP A 57 9.28 -14.57 -6.33
CA ASP A 57 8.00 -14.05 -6.84
C ASP A 57 7.00 -13.86 -5.70
N VAL A 58 6.36 -12.70 -5.65
CA VAL A 58 5.38 -12.37 -4.61
C VAL A 58 4.25 -13.39 -4.49
N ARG A 59 3.92 -14.10 -5.59
CA ARG A 59 2.86 -15.12 -5.62
C ARG A 59 3.20 -16.39 -4.83
N VAL A 60 4.46 -16.61 -4.49
CA VAL A 60 4.84 -17.67 -3.54
C VAL A 60 4.21 -17.43 -2.17
N TYR A 61 4.07 -16.17 -1.79
CA TYR A 61 3.50 -15.75 -0.50
C TYR A 61 2.04 -15.32 -0.60
N LEU A 62 1.62 -14.81 -1.76
CA LEU A 62 0.26 -14.36 -2.05
C LEU A 62 -0.27 -15.09 -3.31
N PRO A 63 -0.63 -16.38 -3.20
CA PRO A 63 -0.96 -17.22 -4.36
C PRO A 63 -2.30 -16.85 -5.04
N GLU A 64 -3.10 -16.01 -4.42
CA GLU A 64 -4.37 -15.55 -4.99
C GLU A 64 -4.21 -14.44 -6.04
N LEU A 65 -3.01 -13.86 -6.19
CA LEU A 65 -2.74 -12.85 -7.20
C LEU A 65 -2.85 -13.45 -8.60
N LEU A 66 -3.21 -12.59 -9.56
CA LEU A 66 -3.23 -12.97 -10.97
C LEU A 66 -1.90 -13.60 -11.43
N GLU A 67 -1.98 -14.46 -12.41
CA GLU A 67 -0.81 -14.89 -13.14
C GLU A 67 -0.29 -13.73 -14.01
N TYR A 68 0.82 -13.15 -13.59
CA TYR A 68 1.43 -12.02 -14.27
C TYR A 68 2.35 -12.49 -15.40
N GLU A 69 2.44 -11.69 -16.47
CA GLU A 69 3.49 -11.84 -17.45
C GLU A 69 4.82 -11.37 -16.86
N GLY A 70 5.66 -12.33 -16.45
CA GLY A 70 6.95 -12.09 -15.80
C GLY A 70 6.90 -12.23 -14.27
N THR A 71 8.10 -12.28 -13.68
CA THR A 71 8.30 -12.45 -12.25
C THR A 71 8.22 -11.11 -11.53
N VAL A 72 7.28 -10.97 -10.62
CA VAL A 72 7.17 -9.79 -9.75
C VAL A 72 7.84 -10.12 -8.42
N THR A 73 9.10 -9.72 -8.26
CA THR A 73 9.83 -9.94 -7.02
C THR A 73 9.45 -8.95 -5.93
N ILE A 74 9.63 -9.33 -4.66
CA ILE A 74 9.42 -8.44 -3.52
C ILE A 74 10.34 -7.21 -3.63
N ASN A 75 11.60 -7.39 -4.05
CA ASN A 75 12.53 -6.28 -4.33
C ASN A 75 11.98 -5.31 -5.39
N SER A 76 11.37 -5.83 -6.46
CA SER A 76 10.79 -4.98 -7.51
C SER A 76 9.62 -4.15 -7.00
N MET A 77 8.84 -4.68 -6.05
CA MET A 77 7.75 -3.96 -5.39
C MET A 77 8.26 -2.87 -4.46
N LEU A 78 9.25 -3.19 -3.63
CA LEU A 78 9.91 -2.23 -2.73
C LEU A 78 10.50 -1.05 -3.50
N GLY A 79 11.12 -1.33 -4.64
CA GLY A 79 11.80 -0.35 -5.51
C GLY A 79 10.89 0.38 -6.50
N HIS A 80 9.58 0.10 -6.50
CA HIS A 80 8.63 0.67 -7.48
C HIS A 80 9.02 0.39 -8.94
N VAL A 81 9.53 -0.80 -9.21
CA VAL A 81 9.85 -1.30 -10.55
C VAL A 81 9.09 -2.58 -10.90
N SER A 82 8.09 -2.94 -10.09
CA SER A 82 7.31 -4.17 -10.26
C SER A 82 6.41 -4.18 -11.50
N GLY A 83 6.16 -3.02 -12.11
CA GLY A 83 5.17 -2.88 -13.18
C GLY A 83 3.73 -2.92 -12.69
N MET A 84 3.50 -3.03 -11.39
CA MET A 84 2.16 -2.98 -10.81
C MET A 84 1.50 -1.63 -11.06
N ALA A 85 0.20 -1.67 -11.30
CA ALA A 85 -0.65 -0.50 -11.43
C ALA A 85 -0.69 0.33 -10.13
N ASP A 86 -1.28 1.51 -10.23
CA ASP A 86 -1.66 2.30 -9.07
C ASP A 86 -3.18 2.52 -9.07
N TYR A 87 -3.66 3.39 -8.23
CA TYR A 87 -5.08 3.68 -8.05
C TYR A 87 -5.80 4.11 -9.34
N ASP A 88 -5.06 4.63 -10.32
CA ASP A 88 -5.59 4.99 -11.64
C ASP A 88 -6.19 3.80 -12.43
N GLN A 89 -5.87 2.56 -12.02
CA GLN A 89 -6.40 1.33 -12.62
C GLN A 89 -7.70 0.85 -11.96
N ILE A 90 -7.98 1.30 -10.75
CA ILE A 90 -9.15 0.87 -9.98
C ILE A 90 -10.09 2.04 -9.64
N ASP A 91 -9.65 3.29 -9.78
CA ASP A 91 -10.45 4.48 -9.51
C ASP A 91 -11.19 4.95 -10.78
N GLY A 92 -12.41 5.45 -10.58
CA GLY A 92 -13.24 5.96 -11.67
C GLY A 92 -13.81 4.86 -12.58
N ASP A 93 -13.86 5.10 -13.89
CA ASP A 93 -14.35 4.13 -14.87
C ASP A 93 -13.27 3.11 -15.23
N SER A 94 -13.00 2.21 -14.28
CA SER A 94 -11.99 1.14 -14.43
C SER A 94 -12.34 0.16 -15.56
N THR A 95 -13.62 0.08 -15.97
CA THR A 95 -14.08 -0.83 -17.03
C THR A 95 -13.56 -0.43 -18.42
N GLU A 96 -13.34 0.86 -18.66
CA GLU A 96 -12.70 1.33 -19.90
C GLU A 96 -11.20 0.99 -19.94
N ARG A 97 -10.52 1.05 -18.78
CA ARG A 97 -9.08 0.80 -18.67
C ARG A 97 -8.74 -0.68 -18.49
N ASN A 98 -9.61 -1.40 -17.79
CA ASN A 98 -9.49 -2.84 -17.51
C ASN A 98 -10.85 -3.54 -17.72
N PRO A 99 -11.18 -3.96 -18.96
CA PRO A 99 -12.50 -4.50 -19.29
C PRO A 99 -12.94 -5.73 -18.51
N GLY A 100 -12.02 -6.41 -17.81
CA GLY A 100 -12.31 -7.55 -16.95
C GLY A 100 -12.56 -7.18 -15.48
N LEU A 101 -12.27 -5.94 -15.08
CA LEU A 101 -12.37 -5.48 -13.70
C LEU A 101 -13.68 -4.72 -13.50
N ASN A 102 -14.67 -5.37 -12.91
CA ASN A 102 -15.97 -4.76 -12.63
C ASN A 102 -16.08 -4.44 -11.14
N ILE A 103 -15.53 -3.29 -10.74
CA ILE A 103 -15.61 -2.81 -9.37
C ILE A 103 -16.73 -1.78 -9.28
N GLN A 104 -17.73 -2.07 -8.45
CA GLN A 104 -18.82 -1.14 -8.17
C GLN A 104 -18.68 -0.61 -6.75
N SER A 105 -18.98 0.67 -6.57
CA SER A 105 -19.13 1.26 -5.24
C SER A 105 -20.33 0.68 -4.50
N ALA A 106 -20.35 0.77 -3.18
CA ALA A 106 -21.50 0.40 -2.36
C ALA A 106 -22.77 1.17 -2.75
N ALA A 107 -22.64 2.35 -3.35
CA ALA A 107 -23.73 3.15 -3.87
C ALA A 107 -24.20 2.76 -5.30
N GLY A 108 -23.57 1.74 -5.92
CA GLY A 108 -23.94 1.22 -7.24
C GLY A 108 -23.45 2.02 -8.44
N GLY A 109 -22.51 2.96 -8.21
CA GLY A 109 -21.80 3.71 -9.25
C GLY A 109 -20.36 3.23 -9.47
N PRO A 110 -19.56 3.92 -10.28
CA PRO A 110 -18.14 3.65 -10.40
C PRO A 110 -17.42 3.78 -9.07
N PHE A 111 -16.53 2.84 -8.76
CA PHE A 111 -15.70 2.89 -7.55
C PHE A 111 -14.82 4.14 -7.55
N ARG A 112 -14.75 4.83 -6.41
CA ARG A 112 -13.91 6.02 -6.21
C ARG A 112 -13.22 5.95 -4.86
N LEU A 113 -11.92 5.83 -4.88
CA LEU A 113 -11.11 5.81 -3.66
C LEU A 113 -11.30 7.09 -2.83
N GLY A 114 -11.72 6.90 -1.59
CA GLY A 114 -11.66 7.91 -0.54
C GLY A 114 -12.88 8.78 -0.33
N ASN A 115 -13.96 8.62 -1.08
CA ASN A 115 -15.13 9.48 -0.89
C ASN A 115 -16.28 8.80 -0.14
N GLU A 116 -16.79 7.69 -0.61
CA GLU A 116 -18.04 7.10 -0.13
C GLU A 116 -17.95 5.58 0.06
N ASP A 117 -16.90 4.96 -0.46
CA ASP A 117 -16.73 3.53 -0.40
C ASP A 117 -15.81 3.15 0.77
N TYR A 118 -16.43 2.62 1.81
CA TYR A 118 -15.72 2.06 2.96
C TYR A 118 -15.50 0.58 2.70
N LEU A 119 -14.36 0.23 2.10
CA LEU A 119 -13.93 -1.16 1.98
C LEU A 119 -13.15 -1.58 3.21
N SER A 120 -13.37 -2.80 3.67
CA SER A 120 -12.46 -3.45 4.59
C SER A 120 -11.13 -3.74 3.88
N ILE A 121 -10.10 -4.12 4.64
CA ILE A 121 -8.79 -4.51 4.07
C ILE A 121 -8.97 -5.71 3.14
N GLU A 122 -9.78 -6.69 3.55
CA GLU A 122 -10.08 -7.90 2.81
C GLU A 122 -10.81 -7.59 1.50
N GLU A 123 -11.84 -6.75 1.55
CA GLU A 123 -12.58 -6.32 0.35
C GLU A 123 -11.67 -5.56 -0.63
N PHE A 124 -10.77 -4.72 -0.11
CA PHE A 124 -9.82 -4.02 -0.96
C PHE A 124 -8.76 -4.98 -1.53
N TYR A 125 -8.33 -5.98 -0.77
CA TYR A 125 -7.45 -7.03 -1.27
C TYR A 125 -8.11 -7.83 -2.41
N ASP A 126 -9.39 -8.16 -2.27
CA ASP A 126 -10.18 -8.85 -3.33
C ASP A 126 -10.23 -8.05 -4.64
N VAL A 127 -10.19 -6.73 -4.55
CA VAL A 127 -10.06 -5.85 -5.72
C VAL A 127 -8.64 -5.88 -6.27
N VAL A 128 -7.65 -5.64 -5.42
CA VAL A 128 -6.25 -5.44 -5.84
C VAL A 128 -5.65 -6.71 -6.44
N LYS A 129 -6.00 -7.90 -5.92
CA LYS A 129 -5.49 -9.17 -6.44
C LYS A 129 -5.93 -9.47 -7.88
N GLN A 130 -6.93 -8.76 -8.40
CA GLN A 130 -7.44 -8.89 -9.77
C GLN A 130 -6.86 -7.85 -10.74
N VAL A 131 -6.03 -6.92 -10.26
CA VAL A 131 -5.50 -5.85 -11.08
C VAL A 131 -4.28 -6.37 -11.88
N PRO A 132 -4.30 -6.29 -13.22
CA PRO A 132 -3.19 -6.73 -14.04
C PRO A 132 -1.99 -5.79 -13.90
N LEU A 133 -0.81 -6.26 -14.33
CA LEU A 133 0.34 -5.39 -14.46
C LEU A 133 0.07 -4.32 -15.52
N LYS A 134 0.54 -3.12 -15.27
CA LYS A 134 0.53 -2.02 -16.24
C LYS A 134 1.64 -2.17 -17.27
N ARG A 135 2.74 -2.83 -16.90
CA ARG A 135 3.89 -3.13 -17.73
C ARG A 135 4.70 -4.30 -17.16
N LEU A 136 5.65 -4.81 -17.92
CA LEU A 136 6.54 -5.87 -17.45
C LEU A 136 7.43 -5.38 -16.30
N PRO A 137 7.72 -6.26 -15.32
CA PRO A 137 8.60 -5.93 -14.20
C PRO A 137 10.00 -5.50 -14.66
N ASN A 138 10.64 -4.65 -13.86
CA ASN A 138 12.01 -4.16 -14.05
C ASN A 138 12.28 -3.35 -15.32
N GLN A 139 11.24 -2.88 -16.02
CA GLN A 139 11.44 -2.04 -17.20
C GLN A 139 11.69 -0.58 -16.86
N GLN A 140 10.95 -0.05 -15.89
CA GLN A 140 11.10 1.34 -15.46
C GLN A 140 10.54 1.54 -14.06
N TYR A 141 10.98 2.63 -13.42
CA TYR A 141 10.40 3.12 -12.19
C TYR A 141 8.96 3.60 -12.43
N GLU A 142 8.03 3.10 -11.64
CA GLU A 142 6.65 3.57 -11.59
C GLU A 142 6.11 3.41 -10.18
N TYR A 143 5.83 4.53 -9.54
CA TYR A 143 5.31 4.54 -8.17
C TYR A 143 3.98 3.79 -8.10
N SER A 144 3.84 2.87 -7.15
CA SER A 144 2.64 2.07 -6.95
C SER A 144 2.26 2.01 -5.48
N ASN A 145 1.07 2.49 -5.14
CA ASN A 145 0.47 2.27 -3.83
C ASN A 145 -0.04 0.85 -3.69
N LEU A 146 -0.53 0.24 -4.79
CA LEU A 146 -1.02 -1.14 -4.77
C LEU A 146 0.09 -2.12 -4.43
N ALA A 147 1.31 -1.93 -4.96
CA ALA A 147 2.47 -2.75 -4.58
C ALA A 147 2.72 -2.71 -3.06
N TYR A 148 2.68 -1.53 -2.45
CA TYR A 148 2.90 -1.40 -1.01
C TYR A 148 1.72 -1.89 -0.17
N PHE A 149 0.50 -1.84 -0.68
CA PHE A 149 -0.62 -2.51 -0.07
C PHE A 149 -0.42 -4.03 -0.04
N LEU A 150 -0.02 -4.63 -1.17
CA LEU A 150 0.28 -6.06 -1.25
C LEU A 150 1.48 -6.46 -0.36
N LEU A 151 2.51 -5.61 -0.24
CA LEU A 151 3.59 -5.84 0.72
C LEU A 151 3.08 -5.86 2.16
N SER A 152 2.07 -5.06 2.51
CA SER A 152 1.45 -5.15 3.84
C SER A 152 0.70 -6.46 4.05
N MET A 153 -0.02 -6.93 3.03
CA MET A 153 -0.70 -8.24 3.07
C MET A 153 0.30 -9.40 3.18
N LEU A 154 1.43 -9.32 2.49
CA LEU A 154 2.53 -10.28 2.61
C LEU A 154 3.07 -10.35 4.04
N VAL A 155 3.27 -9.19 4.69
CA VAL A 155 3.70 -9.17 6.09
C VAL A 155 2.68 -9.87 6.98
N GLU A 156 1.39 -9.62 6.79
CA GLU A 156 0.33 -10.28 7.57
C GLU A 156 0.28 -11.79 7.33
N GLU A 157 0.35 -12.22 6.07
CA GLU A 157 0.32 -13.63 5.70
C GLU A 157 1.50 -14.41 6.29
N VAL A 158 2.72 -13.89 6.12
CA VAL A 158 3.94 -14.58 6.54
C VAL A 158 4.16 -14.53 8.06
N SER A 159 3.83 -13.41 8.71
CA SER A 159 4.03 -13.24 10.16
C SER A 159 2.89 -13.78 11.01
N GLY A 160 1.69 -13.91 10.45
CA GLY A 160 0.45 -14.19 11.19
C GLY A 160 -0.01 -13.03 12.07
N GLN A 161 0.52 -11.82 11.85
CA GLN A 161 0.18 -10.60 12.59
C GLN A 161 -0.14 -9.48 11.63
N SER A 162 -1.10 -8.62 12.00
CA SER A 162 -1.32 -7.40 11.22
C SER A 162 -0.07 -6.53 11.19
N LEU A 163 0.18 -5.83 10.08
CA LEU A 163 1.30 -4.89 9.93
C LEU A 163 1.40 -3.90 11.10
N ARG A 164 0.27 -3.53 11.68
CA ARG A 164 0.24 -2.64 12.86
C ARG A 164 0.86 -3.26 14.11
N ARG A 165 0.84 -4.59 14.22
CA ARG A 165 1.34 -5.32 15.41
C ARG A 165 2.75 -5.85 15.21
N TYR A 166 3.10 -6.15 13.96
CA TYR A 166 4.43 -6.60 13.59
C TYR A 166 5.46 -5.49 13.73
#